data_02e4ed004d7250e85f51bb6d7fd1a9e8
#
_entry.id   02e4ed004d7250e85f51bb6d7fd1a9e8
#
_cell.length_a   1.000
_cell.length_b   1.000
_cell.length_c   1.000
_cell.angle_alpha   90.00
_cell.angle_beta   90.00
_cell.angle_gamma   90.00
#
_symmetry.space_group_name_H-M   'P 1'
#
loop_
_entity.id
_entity.type
_entity.pdbx_description
1 polymer ?
#
loop_
_entity_poly.entity_id
_entity_poly.type
_entity_poly.pdbx_seq_one_letter_code
_entity_poly.pdbx_strand_id
1 'polypeptide(L)'
;MTRELPSAETVDVIRAAVLGVPGVAGLHAGAYGEAATHFPGRSVPGVQVRPEGASVHLVLACDAPAEATASEVRAVVSRITDRPVDVVIEDVAGPAGPMMGEDSGP
;
A
#
# COMPACT_ATOMS: atom_id res chain seq x y z
N MET A 1 -11.57 -13.52 23.54
CA MET A 1 -11.21 -14.09 22.26
C MET A 1 -9.89 -13.54 21.79
N THR A 2 -9.01 -14.41 21.35
CA THR A 2 -7.70 -14.02 20.90
C THR A 2 -7.78 -13.54 19.46
N ARG A 3 -7.15 -12.41 19.18
CA ARG A 3 -7.07 -11.91 17.83
C ARG A 3 -5.91 -12.60 17.13
N GLU A 4 -6.23 -13.33 16.12
CA GLU A 4 -5.22 -14.07 15.41
C GLU A 4 -4.44 -13.18 14.45
N LEU A 5 -3.25 -13.62 14.12
CA LEU A 5 -2.49 -12.96 13.08
C LEU A 5 -3.19 -13.17 11.73
N PRO A 6 -3.05 -12.21 10.82
CA PRO A 6 -3.71 -12.33 9.53
C PRO A 6 -3.08 -13.45 8.73
N SER A 7 -3.91 -14.12 7.96
CA SER A 7 -3.43 -15.12 7.04
C SER A 7 -2.83 -14.46 5.81
N ALA A 8 -2.06 -15.22 5.04
CA ALA A 8 -1.57 -14.74 3.77
C ALA A 8 -2.71 -14.31 2.87
N GLU A 9 -3.82 -15.02 2.93
CA GLU A 9 -4.98 -14.69 2.13
C GLU A 9 -5.54 -13.31 2.47
N THR A 10 -5.63 -13.00 3.77
CA THR A 10 -6.11 -11.68 4.19
C THR A 10 -5.20 -10.57 3.68
N VAL A 11 -3.88 -10.76 3.79
CA VAL A 11 -2.92 -9.78 3.32
C VAL A 11 -3.03 -9.60 1.81
N ASP A 12 -3.22 -10.70 1.08
CA ASP A 12 -3.38 -10.62 -0.37
C ASP A 12 -4.66 -9.88 -0.76
N VAL A 13 -5.74 -10.06 0.00
CA VAL A 13 -6.99 -9.35 -0.27
C VAL A 13 -6.79 -7.85 -0.05
N ILE A 14 -6.10 -7.48 1.02
CA ILE A 14 -5.80 -6.08 1.28
C ILE A 14 -4.98 -5.50 0.14
N ARG A 15 -3.95 -6.21 -0.30
CA ARG A 15 -3.10 -5.74 -1.39
C ARG A 15 -3.92 -5.51 -2.65
N ALA A 16 -4.74 -6.48 -3.02
CA ALA A 16 -5.55 -6.36 -4.22
C ALA A 16 -6.52 -5.19 -4.13
N ALA A 17 -7.15 -5.01 -2.97
CA ALA A 17 -8.10 -3.92 -2.79
C ALA A 17 -7.42 -2.57 -2.92
N VAL A 18 -6.23 -2.42 -2.32
CA VAL A 18 -5.49 -1.16 -2.39
C VAL A 18 -5.07 -0.85 -3.81
N LEU A 19 -4.56 -1.87 -4.52
CA LEU A 19 -4.14 -1.67 -5.90
C LEU A 19 -5.29 -1.32 -6.83
N GLY A 20 -6.52 -1.62 -6.43
CA GLY A 20 -7.71 -1.27 -7.19
C GLY A 20 -8.21 0.15 -6.94
N VAL A 21 -7.64 0.88 -6.00
CA VAL A 21 -8.10 2.24 -5.70
C VAL A 21 -7.52 3.19 -6.74
N PRO A 22 -8.37 3.99 -7.41
CA PRO A 22 -7.85 4.99 -8.35
C PRO A 22 -6.89 5.93 -7.63
N GLY A 23 -5.77 6.22 -8.25
CA GLY A 23 -4.75 7.08 -7.65
C GLY A 23 -3.63 6.34 -6.99
N VAL A 24 -3.74 5.02 -6.79
CA VAL A 24 -2.65 4.22 -6.24
C VAL A 24 -1.85 3.66 -7.40
N ALA A 25 -0.58 4.06 -7.48
CA ALA A 25 0.32 3.57 -8.52
C ALA A 25 0.96 2.24 -8.14
N GLY A 26 1.11 1.98 -6.85
CA GLY A 26 1.70 0.73 -6.41
C GLY A 26 1.86 0.73 -4.91
N LEU A 27 2.45 -0.34 -4.41
CA LEU A 27 2.78 -0.48 -3.00
C LEU A 27 4.28 -0.30 -2.83
N HIS A 28 4.69 0.07 -1.61
CA HIS A 28 6.09 0.40 -1.34
C HIS A 28 6.50 -0.23 -0.03
N ALA A 29 7.63 -0.93 -0.05
CA ALA A 29 8.09 -1.64 1.14
C ALA A 29 8.78 -0.73 2.16
N GLY A 30 8.84 0.58 1.91
CA GLY A 30 9.59 1.49 2.75
C GLY A 30 11.02 1.61 2.29
N ALA A 31 11.74 2.62 2.79
CA ALA A 31 13.10 2.90 2.33
C ALA A 31 14.04 1.71 2.58
N TYR A 32 13.79 0.94 3.61
CA TYR A 32 14.66 -0.18 3.98
C TYR A 32 13.92 -1.51 3.94
N GLY A 33 12.79 -1.56 3.27
CA GLY A 33 12.02 -2.79 3.17
C GLY A 33 11.26 -3.17 4.43
N GLU A 34 11.14 -2.23 5.36
CA GLU A 34 10.53 -2.55 6.66
C GLU A 34 9.02 -2.65 6.60
N ALA A 35 8.40 -2.06 5.58
CA ALA A 35 6.94 -2.03 5.48
C ALA A 35 6.46 -3.18 4.61
N ALA A 36 6.55 -4.39 5.13
CA ALA A 36 6.16 -5.57 4.39
C ALA A 36 5.69 -6.64 5.37
N THR A 37 4.85 -7.55 4.87
CA THR A 37 4.48 -8.74 5.63
C THR A 37 5.23 -9.90 5.03
N HIS A 38 5.91 -10.66 5.89
CA HIS A 38 6.75 -11.76 5.46
C HIS A 38 6.10 -13.09 5.79
N PHE A 39 6.08 -13.97 4.82
CA PHE A 39 5.59 -15.33 4.98
C PHE A 39 6.69 -16.29 4.53
N PRO A 40 6.61 -17.56 4.92
CA PRO A 40 7.59 -18.51 4.39
C PRO A 40 7.55 -18.50 2.86
N GLY A 41 8.70 -18.25 2.26
CA GLY A 41 8.84 -18.27 0.82
C GLY A 41 8.42 -17.02 0.08
N ARG A 42 7.85 -16.00 0.77
CA ARG A 42 7.49 -14.78 0.05
C ARG A 42 7.23 -13.63 1.03
N SER A 43 7.15 -12.43 0.49
CA SER A 43 6.73 -11.27 1.27
C SER A 43 5.75 -10.44 0.45
N VAL A 44 4.96 -9.63 1.15
CA VAL A 44 4.01 -8.72 0.52
C VAL A 44 4.41 -7.31 0.91
N PRO A 45 5.06 -6.58 -0.01
CA PRO A 45 5.52 -5.23 0.33
C PRO A 45 4.36 -4.26 0.45
N GLY A 46 4.50 -3.31 1.34
CA GLY A 46 3.56 -2.23 1.48
C GLY A 46 2.34 -2.53 2.35
N VAL A 47 2.20 -3.75 2.83
CA VAL A 47 1.09 -4.12 3.70
C VAL A 47 1.64 -4.76 4.95
N GLN A 48 1.32 -4.17 6.11
CA GLN A 48 1.67 -4.75 7.39
C GLN A 48 0.42 -4.84 8.24
N VAL A 49 0.20 -6.00 8.86
CA VAL A 49 -0.93 -6.18 9.74
C VAL A 49 -0.40 -6.73 11.06
N ARG A 50 -0.71 -6.02 12.13
CA ARG A 50 -0.29 -6.37 13.47
C ARG A 50 -1.52 -6.41 14.37
N PRO A 51 -1.42 -7.00 15.55
CA PRO A 51 -2.59 -7.00 16.43
C PRO A 51 -3.13 -5.61 16.72
N GLU A 52 -2.27 -4.59 16.78
CA GLU A 52 -2.70 -3.25 17.12
C GLU A 52 -3.17 -2.44 15.91
N GLY A 53 -2.90 -2.88 14.69
CA GLY A 53 -3.33 -2.09 13.54
C GLY A 53 -2.77 -2.61 12.24
N ALA A 54 -3.25 -2.05 11.16
CA ALA A 54 -2.77 -2.33 9.82
C ALA A 54 -2.19 -1.06 9.24
N SER A 55 -1.15 -1.18 8.42
CA SER A 55 -0.61 -0.04 7.71
C SER A 55 -0.39 -0.40 6.25
N VAL A 56 -0.63 0.58 5.41
CA VAL A 56 -0.46 0.45 3.97
C VAL A 56 0.48 1.55 3.52
N HIS A 57 1.56 1.15 2.86
CA HIS A 57 2.55 2.08 2.33
C HIS A 57 2.46 2.02 0.82
N LEU A 58 2.19 3.15 0.20
CA LEU A 58 1.86 3.15 -1.22
C LEU A 58 2.63 4.25 -1.95
N VAL A 59 2.61 4.12 -3.27
CA VAL A 59 3.08 5.14 -4.19
C VAL A 59 1.85 5.78 -4.81
N LEU A 60 1.77 7.09 -4.74
CA LEU A 60 0.63 7.85 -5.26
C LEU A 60 0.85 8.10 -6.75
N ALA A 61 -0.20 7.97 -7.53
CA ALA A 61 -0.11 8.32 -8.94
C ALA A 61 0.12 9.82 -9.08
N CYS A 62 0.81 10.20 -10.14
CA CYS A 62 1.31 11.55 -10.36
C CYS A 62 0.25 12.65 -10.18
N ASP A 63 -0.94 12.42 -10.69
CA ASP A 63 -1.98 13.45 -10.67
C ASP A 63 -3.06 13.18 -9.65
N ALA A 64 -2.85 12.21 -8.77
CA ALA A 64 -3.91 11.81 -7.86
C ALA A 64 -3.98 12.76 -6.67
N PRO A 65 -5.18 13.05 -6.16
CA PRO A 65 -5.32 13.85 -4.96
C PRO A 65 -4.93 13.01 -3.75
N ALA A 66 -3.92 13.46 -3.01
CA ALA A 66 -3.32 12.65 -1.95
C ALA A 66 -4.32 12.31 -0.85
N GLU A 67 -5.05 13.30 -0.35
CA GLU A 67 -5.95 13.06 0.76
C GLU A 67 -7.13 12.18 0.36
N ALA A 68 -7.71 12.43 -0.80
CA ALA A 68 -8.84 11.63 -1.24
C ALA A 68 -8.42 10.19 -1.50
N THR A 69 -7.23 10.00 -2.09
CA THR A 69 -6.73 8.66 -2.36
C THR A 69 -6.45 7.92 -1.05
N ALA A 70 -5.79 8.57 -0.10
CA ALA A 70 -5.50 7.94 1.19
C ALA A 70 -6.78 7.60 1.93
N SER A 71 -7.78 8.47 1.85
CA SER A 71 -9.06 8.25 2.49
C SER A 71 -9.77 7.04 1.91
N GLU A 72 -9.71 6.90 0.59
CA GLU A 72 -10.33 5.75 -0.07
C GLU A 72 -9.59 4.45 0.27
N VAL A 73 -8.26 4.49 0.30
CA VAL A 73 -7.49 3.33 0.70
C VAL A 73 -7.86 2.90 2.12
N ARG A 74 -7.93 3.87 3.04
CA ARG A 74 -8.30 3.55 4.41
C ARG A 74 -9.68 2.93 4.48
N ALA A 75 -10.61 3.45 3.68
CA ALA A 75 -11.98 2.94 3.67
C ALA A 75 -12.04 1.51 3.19
N VAL A 76 -11.34 1.18 2.08
CA VAL A 76 -11.43 -0.18 1.55
C VAL A 76 -10.73 -1.17 2.47
N VAL A 77 -9.62 -0.78 3.09
CA VAL A 77 -8.93 -1.69 4.02
C VAL A 77 -9.75 -1.89 5.29
N SER A 78 -10.43 -0.84 5.74
CA SER A 78 -11.28 -0.95 6.93
C SER A 78 -12.45 -1.89 6.74
N ARG A 79 -12.84 -2.17 5.51
CA ARG A 79 -13.87 -3.17 5.26
C ARG A 79 -13.33 -4.59 5.32
N ILE A 80 -12.03 -4.75 5.26
CA ILE A 80 -11.39 -6.07 5.25
C ILE A 80 -10.94 -6.44 6.64
N THR A 81 -10.43 -5.46 7.40
CA THR A 81 -9.96 -5.71 8.76
C THR A 81 -10.62 -4.73 9.71
N ASP A 82 -10.87 -5.17 10.93
CA ASP A 82 -11.47 -4.31 11.96
C ASP A 82 -10.41 -3.54 12.74
N ARG A 83 -9.16 -3.63 12.35
CA ARG A 83 -8.07 -2.92 13.04
C ARG A 83 -7.97 -1.50 12.54
N PRO A 84 -7.41 -0.60 13.35
CA PRO A 84 -7.11 0.75 12.86
C PRO A 84 -6.16 0.67 11.65
N VAL A 85 -6.36 1.56 10.69
CA VAL A 85 -5.62 1.53 9.43
C VAL A 85 -4.87 2.84 9.27
N ASP A 86 -3.56 2.73 9.07
CA ASP A 86 -2.71 3.87 8.73
C ASP A 86 -2.33 3.76 7.26
N VAL A 87 -2.35 4.89 6.57
CA VAL A 87 -1.95 4.96 5.17
C VAL A 87 -0.76 5.90 5.08
N VAL A 88 0.34 5.41 4.52
CA VAL A 88 1.56 6.19 4.36
C VAL A 88 1.84 6.30 2.86
N ILE A 89 1.96 7.51 2.37
CA ILE A 89 2.37 7.76 0.98
C ILE A 89 3.88 7.89 0.99
N GLU A 90 4.56 6.88 0.46
CA GLU A 90 6.01 6.84 0.49
C GLU A 90 6.63 7.63 -0.66
N ASP A 91 5.90 7.73 -1.77
CA ASP A 91 6.45 8.34 -2.95
C ASP A 91 5.32 8.71 -3.89
N VAL A 92 5.64 9.53 -4.89
CA VAL A 92 4.70 9.91 -5.94
C VAL A 92 5.34 9.47 -7.24
N ALA A 93 4.58 8.71 -8.04
CA ALA A 93 5.06 8.24 -9.32
C ALA A 93 5.32 9.42 -10.24
N GLY A 94 6.34 9.29 -11.06
CA GLY A 94 6.59 10.32 -12.06
C GLY A 94 5.48 10.37 -13.09
N PRO A 95 5.52 11.37 -13.97
CA PRO A 95 4.50 11.45 -15.03
C PRO A 95 4.50 10.17 -15.84
N ALA A 96 3.32 9.85 -16.32
CA ALA A 96 3.21 8.67 -17.15
C ALA A 96 4.15 8.78 -18.33
N GLY A 97 4.69 7.69 -18.66
CA GLY A 97 5.69 7.69 -19.69
C GLY A 97 7.01 7.90 -19.06
N PRO A 98 7.89 7.36 -19.62
CA PRO A 98 9.23 7.34 -19.13
C PRO A 98 9.88 8.61 -19.37
N MET A 99 9.38 9.30 -19.30
CA MET A 99 9.94 10.21 -19.43
C MET A 99 10.73 10.69 -18.68
N MET A 100 10.63 10.28 -18.29
CA MET A 100 11.25 10.57 -17.68
C MET A 100 12.42 10.59 -17.96
N GLY A 101 12.68 10.46 -18.28
CA GLY A 101 13.60 10.49 -18.50
C GLY A 101 14.18 10.73 -19.23
N GLU A 102 13.83 10.79 -19.57
CA GLU A 102 14.38 11.00 -20.14
C GLU A 102 14.78 11.70 -20.38
N ASP A 103 14.43 12.05 -20.23
CA ASP A 103 14.85 12.69 -20.44
C ASP A 103 15.56 13.03 -20.27
N SER A 104 15.43 12.87 -20.15
CA SER A 104 16.07 13.13 -20.11
C SER A 104 16.84 13.33 -20.62
N GLY A 105 16.86 13.34 -20.95
CA GLY A 105 17.48 13.58 -21.52
C GLY A 105 17.90 13.75 -22.05
N PRO A 106 18.11 13.93 -22.40
CA PRO A 106 18.64 14.22 -22.91
C PRO A 106 19.06 14.78 -23.01
#